data_5d11429ad1ec438ac05b0a7d784ccfbc
#
_entry.id   5d11429ad1ec438ac05b0a7d784ccfbc
#
_cell.length_a   1.000
_cell.length_b   1.000
_cell.length_c   1.000
_cell.angle_alpha   90.00
_cell.angle_beta   90.00
_cell.angle_gamma   90.00
#
_symmetry.space_group_name_H-M   'P 1'
#
loop_
_entity.id
_entity.type
_entity.pdbx_description
1 polymer ?
#
loop_
_entity_poly.entity_id
_entity_poly.type
_entity_poly.pdbx_seq_one_letter_code
_entity_poly.pdbx_strand_id
1 'polypeptide(L)'
;VLLADSNELERLHAGQSDDDLYELAQYIKTNGQSKITEKHISSRALGIQPFSTATENAFLENLTHALENIWLSQSKYVIHKEVAISQVFHDNITYDDLFYMGRFDFVVYEKQGKSELPVLAIELDGKEHFEDAVVQERDRKKNAICQAHNMEIIRVENSYARRYNHIKGILMDYFSRVH
;
A
#
# COMPACT_ATOMS: atom_id res chain seq x y z
N VAL A 1 -23.63 -8.33 -8.87
CA VAL A 1 -23.67 -7.90 -8.78
C VAL A 1 -23.80 -7.79 -8.77
N LEU A 2 -23.72 -7.64 -8.37
CA LEU A 2 -23.87 -7.09 -8.16
C LEU A 2 -24.17 -6.73 -8.37
N LEU A 3 -24.29 -6.52 -8.36
CA LEU A 3 -24.51 -5.74 -8.10
C LEU A 3 -24.96 -5.28 -8.01
N ALA A 4 -24.87 -5.38 -7.93
CA ALA A 4 -25.25 -4.36 -7.20
C ALA A 4 -25.86 -3.36 -8.06
N ASP A 5 -26.61 -2.54 -7.60
CA ASP A 5 -27.04 -1.42 -8.37
C ASP A 5 -26.02 -0.29 -8.21
N SER A 6 -26.18 0.74 -8.97
CA SER A 6 -25.26 1.86 -8.93
C SER A 6 -25.27 2.57 -7.59
N ASN A 7 -26.43 2.64 -6.97
CA ASN A 7 -26.54 3.30 -5.68
C ASN A 7 -25.74 2.55 -4.63
N GLU A 8 -25.76 1.22 -4.72
CA GLU A 8 -25.01 0.43 -3.79
C GLU A 8 -23.53 0.64 -3.99
N LEU A 9 -23.12 0.71 -5.22
CA LEU A 9 -21.75 0.92 -5.53
C LEU A 9 -21.28 2.25 -5.02
N GLU A 10 -22.06 3.27 -5.26
CA GLU A 10 -21.73 4.60 -4.79
C GLU A 10 -21.70 4.70 -3.27
N ARG A 11 -22.61 3.98 -2.62
CA ARG A 11 -22.65 3.97 -1.18
C ARG A 11 -21.39 3.33 -0.61
N LEU A 12 -20.98 2.23 -1.19
CA LEU A 12 -19.76 1.58 -0.76
C LEU A 12 -18.56 2.47 -1.04
N HIS A 13 -18.61 3.12 -2.19
CA HIS A 13 -17.55 4.03 -2.58
C HIS A 13 -17.45 5.20 -1.62
N ALA A 14 -18.54 5.81 -1.29
CA ALA A 14 -18.54 6.99 -0.44
C ALA A 14 -18.10 6.71 0.99
N GLY A 15 -18.21 5.48 1.43
CA GLY A 15 -17.80 5.11 2.77
C GLY A 15 -16.36 4.66 2.90
N GLN A 16 -15.61 4.71 1.84
CA GLN A 16 -14.26 4.16 1.81
C GLN A 16 -13.23 5.20 1.42
N SER A 17 -12.00 4.80 1.40
CA SER A 17 -10.95 5.63 0.85
C SER A 17 -11.14 5.75 -0.66
N ASP A 18 -10.46 6.67 -1.27
CA ASP A 18 -10.53 6.85 -2.71
C ASP A 18 -10.22 5.57 -3.47
N ASP A 19 -9.43 4.71 -2.86
CA ASP A 19 -9.11 3.46 -3.44
C ASP A 19 -10.28 2.59 -3.55
N ASP A 20 -10.91 2.39 -2.42
CA ASP A 20 -12.04 1.52 -2.35
C ASP A 20 -13.15 2.05 -3.20
N LEU A 21 -13.26 3.36 -3.16
CA LEU A 21 -14.21 3.99 -3.92
C LEU A 21 -14.04 3.68 -5.33
N TYR A 22 -12.85 3.78 -5.77
CA TYR A 22 -12.59 3.55 -7.13
C TYR A 22 -12.90 2.14 -7.52
N GLU A 23 -12.41 1.21 -6.75
CA GLU A 23 -12.62 -0.19 -7.06
C GLU A 23 -14.10 -0.55 -7.10
N LEU A 24 -14.85 -0.03 -6.16
CA LEU A 24 -16.28 -0.26 -6.12
C LEU A 24 -17.00 0.45 -7.25
N ALA A 25 -16.56 1.67 -7.54
CA ALA A 25 -17.15 2.39 -8.63
C ALA A 25 -16.92 1.72 -9.96
N GLN A 26 -15.82 1.01 -10.05
CA GLN A 26 -15.56 0.27 -11.24
C GLN A 26 -16.50 -0.90 -11.36
N TYR A 27 -16.95 -1.41 -10.22
CA TYR A 27 -17.65 -2.53 -10.22
C TYR A 27 -19.00 -2.31 -9.84
N ILE A 28 -19.78 -2.12 -10.28
CA ILE A 28 -20.88 -1.97 -9.92
C ILE A 28 -21.78 -2.48 -10.54
N LYS A 29 -22.26 -2.86 -10.15
CA LYS A 29 -23.25 -2.83 -10.02
C LYS A 29 -24.07 -3.44 -10.49
N THR A 30 -24.15 -4.26 -10.45
CA THR A 30 -24.87 -4.81 -11.13
C THR A 30 -25.66 -5.70 -10.55
N ASN A 31 -25.40 -6.32 -9.81
CA ASN A 31 -26.00 -7.30 -9.46
C ASN A 31 -26.12 -7.48 -8.18
N GLY A 32 -25.83 -6.93 -7.40
CA GLY A 32 -25.92 -7.19 -6.12
C GLY A 32 -24.77 -6.82 -5.43
N GLN A 33 -24.90 -6.30 -4.23
CA GLN A 33 -23.85 -5.91 -3.46
C GLN A 33 -22.85 -6.90 -3.18
N SER A 34 -23.21 -8.11 -2.95
CA SER A 34 -22.24 -9.17 -2.70
C SER A 34 -21.31 -9.36 -3.88
N LYS A 35 -21.82 -9.21 -5.07
CA LYS A 35 -21.00 -9.32 -6.25
C LYS A 35 -20.05 -8.15 -6.43
N ILE A 36 -20.47 -6.99 -6.05
CA ILE A 36 -19.62 -5.83 -6.10
C ILE A 36 -18.47 -5.98 -5.12
N THR A 37 -18.82 -6.35 -3.90
CA THR A 37 -17.84 -6.56 -2.85
C THR A 37 -16.87 -7.68 -3.24
N GLU A 38 -17.41 -8.75 -3.78
CA GLU A 38 -16.62 -9.87 -4.21
C GLU A 38 -15.60 -9.48 -5.29
N LYS A 39 -16.02 -8.71 -6.25
CA LYS A 39 -15.12 -8.26 -7.29
C LYS A 39 -14.06 -7.31 -6.74
N HIS A 40 -14.43 -6.42 -5.88
CA HIS A 40 -13.52 -5.52 -5.23
C HIS A 40 -12.42 -6.29 -4.49
N ILE A 41 -12.82 -7.26 -3.68
CA ILE A 41 -11.90 -8.08 -2.94
C ILE A 41 -10.98 -8.85 -3.88
N SER A 42 -11.52 -9.40 -4.94
CA SER A 42 -10.73 -10.15 -5.91
C SER A 42 -9.68 -9.29 -6.59
N SER A 43 -10.03 -8.09 -6.96
CA SER A 43 -9.08 -7.17 -7.59
C SER A 43 -7.94 -6.88 -6.66
N ARG A 44 -8.23 -6.61 -5.39
CA ARG A 44 -7.21 -6.37 -4.40
C ARG A 44 -6.36 -7.62 -4.15
N ALA A 45 -7.00 -8.76 -3.99
CA ALA A 45 -6.29 -10.01 -3.72
C ALA A 45 -5.32 -10.38 -4.83
N LEU A 46 -5.67 -10.06 -6.06
CA LEU A 46 -4.82 -10.32 -7.21
C LEU A 46 -3.81 -9.20 -7.46
N GLY A 47 -3.88 -8.12 -6.70
CA GLY A 47 -3.01 -6.98 -6.91
C GLY A 47 -3.31 -6.23 -8.20
N ILE A 48 -4.53 -6.41 -8.74
CA ILE A 48 -4.92 -5.72 -9.94
C ILE A 48 -5.51 -4.40 -9.54
N GLN A 49 -4.77 -3.37 -9.76
CA GLN A 49 -5.24 -2.04 -9.50
C GLN A 49 -4.90 -1.20 -10.71
N PRO A 50 -5.87 -0.91 -11.54
CA PRO A 50 -5.63 -0.27 -12.85
C PRO A 50 -5.07 1.14 -12.73
N PHE A 51 -5.27 1.80 -11.60
CA PHE A 51 -4.72 3.13 -11.38
C PHE A 51 -4.68 3.48 -9.90
N SER A 52 -3.87 4.46 -9.61
CA SER A 52 -3.73 4.95 -8.25
C SER A 52 -4.88 5.88 -7.92
N THR A 53 -5.28 5.84 -6.69
CA THR A 53 -6.34 6.71 -6.21
C THR A 53 -5.79 8.08 -5.87
N ALA A 54 -6.69 9.03 -5.67
CA ALA A 54 -6.30 10.38 -5.26
C ALA A 54 -5.57 10.36 -3.91
N THR A 55 -5.99 9.49 -3.00
CA THR A 55 -5.34 9.35 -1.69
C THR A 55 -3.92 8.81 -1.82
N GLU A 56 -3.73 7.77 -2.61
CA GLU A 56 -2.40 7.22 -2.86
C GLU A 56 -1.49 8.24 -3.54
N ASN A 57 -2.02 8.97 -4.49
CA ASN A 57 -1.24 9.99 -5.19
C ASN A 57 -0.81 11.11 -4.24
N ALA A 58 -1.72 11.58 -3.39
CA ALA A 58 -1.41 12.59 -2.40
C ALA A 58 -0.36 12.09 -1.40
N PHE A 59 -0.49 10.83 -0.99
CA PHE A 59 0.47 10.21 -0.09
C PHE A 59 1.86 10.12 -0.73
N LEU A 60 1.92 9.68 -1.97
CA LEU A 60 3.18 9.59 -2.72
C LEU A 60 3.83 10.96 -2.87
N GLU A 61 3.07 11.99 -3.16
CA GLU A 61 3.60 13.36 -3.23
C GLU A 61 4.21 13.79 -1.90
N ASN A 62 3.50 13.52 -0.81
CA ASN A 62 3.98 13.87 0.51
C ASN A 62 5.22 13.07 0.91
N LEU A 63 5.26 11.78 0.57
CA LEU A 63 6.45 10.95 0.81
C LEU A 63 7.66 11.48 0.04
N THR A 64 7.46 11.75 -1.24
CA THR A 64 8.53 12.26 -2.10
C THR A 64 9.04 13.60 -1.60
N HIS A 65 8.12 14.49 -1.27
CA HIS A 65 8.46 15.81 -0.78
C HIS A 65 9.18 15.73 0.57
N ALA A 66 8.74 14.85 1.46
CA ALA A 66 9.39 14.64 2.74
C ALA A 66 10.81 14.10 2.57
N LEU A 67 11.01 13.15 1.68
CA LEU A 67 12.35 12.62 1.39
C LEU A 67 13.29 13.70 0.86
N GLU A 68 12.79 14.57 -0.01
CA GLU A 68 13.58 15.66 -0.55
C GLU A 68 13.98 16.69 0.50
N ASN A 69 13.15 16.83 1.53
CA ASN A 69 13.38 17.81 2.60
C ASN A 69 14.11 17.26 3.82
N ILE A 70 14.43 15.98 3.83
CA ILE A 70 15.27 15.40 4.87
C ILE A 70 16.71 15.46 4.37
N TRP A 71 17.50 16.32 4.98
CA TRP A 71 18.86 16.59 4.51
C TRP A 71 19.76 15.37 4.41
N LEU A 72 19.48 14.32 5.21
CA LEU A 72 20.25 13.10 5.20
C LEU A 72 19.97 12.24 3.98
N SER A 73 18.84 12.47 3.32
CA SER A 73 18.37 11.60 2.25
C SER A 73 18.40 12.22 0.88
N GLN A 74 18.83 13.46 0.76
CA GLN A 74 18.79 14.17 -0.51
C GLN A 74 19.35 13.34 -1.65
N SER A 75 18.57 13.15 -2.65
CA SER A 75 18.89 12.43 -3.89
C SER A 75 19.38 10.98 -3.72
N LYS A 76 19.45 10.50 -2.49
CA LYS A 76 19.90 9.14 -2.21
C LYS A 76 18.80 8.11 -2.27
N TYR A 77 17.58 8.53 -2.16
CA TYR A 77 16.44 7.63 -2.05
C TYR A 77 15.41 7.89 -3.12
N VAL A 78 14.74 6.84 -3.54
CA VAL A 78 13.65 6.91 -4.51
C VAL A 78 12.52 6.01 -4.04
N ILE A 79 11.28 6.35 -4.36
CA ILE A 79 10.11 5.58 -3.99
C ILE A 79 9.49 4.98 -5.24
N HIS A 80 9.21 3.69 -5.17
CA HIS A 80 8.44 3.00 -6.20
C HIS A 80 7.10 2.54 -5.62
N LYS A 81 6.04 2.57 -6.42
CA LYS A 81 4.70 2.17 -6.03
C LYS A 81 4.40 0.77 -6.50
N GLU A 82 3.51 0.10 -5.80
CA GLU A 82 2.95 -1.18 -6.23
C GLU A 82 4.02 -2.20 -6.59
N VAL A 83 4.96 -2.39 -5.69
CA VAL A 83 6.10 -3.27 -5.94
C VAL A 83 5.81 -4.69 -5.48
N ALA A 84 5.95 -5.66 -6.36
CA ALA A 84 5.75 -7.06 -5.99
C ALA A 84 6.77 -7.48 -4.93
N ILE A 85 6.31 -8.25 -3.94
CA ILE A 85 7.18 -8.71 -2.86
C ILE A 85 8.37 -9.51 -3.43
N SER A 86 8.12 -10.31 -4.46
CA SER A 86 9.17 -11.09 -5.13
C SER A 86 10.20 -10.25 -5.88
N GLN A 87 9.90 -8.97 -6.12
CA GLN A 87 10.85 -8.04 -6.71
C GLN A 87 11.69 -7.33 -5.66
N VAL A 88 11.21 -7.30 -4.42
CA VAL A 88 11.93 -6.67 -3.31
C VAL A 88 12.93 -7.65 -2.71
N PHE A 89 12.51 -8.90 -2.53
CA PHE A 89 13.33 -9.93 -1.93
C PHE A 89 13.60 -11.04 -2.95
N HIS A 90 14.78 -11.64 -2.87
CA HIS A 90 15.16 -12.68 -3.83
C HIS A 90 14.67 -14.07 -3.43
N ASP A 91 14.60 -14.33 -2.14
CA ASP A 91 14.27 -15.66 -1.65
C ASP A 91 12.99 -15.67 -0.82
N ASN A 92 12.14 -16.63 -1.08
CA ASN A 92 10.92 -16.82 -0.29
C ASN A 92 11.25 -17.61 0.99
N ILE A 93 11.86 -16.94 1.96
CA ILE A 93 12.32 -17.55 3.21
C ILE A 93 11.16 -18.09 4.04
N THR A 94 10.02 -17.43 4.01
CA THR A 94 8.86 -17.81 4.80
C THR A 94 8.02 -18.91 4.15
N TYR A 95 8.33 -19.27 2.91
CA TYR A 95 7.56 -20.26 2.13
C TYR A 95 6.07 -19.92 2.02
N ASP A 96 5.74 -18.64 1.98
CA ASP A 96 4.37 -18.19 1.86
C ASP A 96 4.07 -17.80 0.42
N ASP A 97 2.89 -18.19 -0.06
CA ASP A 97 2.44 -17.88 -1.42
C ASP A 97 2.30 -16.38 -1.65
N LEU A 98 2.06 -15.62 -0.59
CA LEU A 98 1.97 -14.17 -0.67
C LEU A 98 3.24 -13.55 -1.24
N PHE A 99 4.38 -14.20 -1.07
CA PHE A 99 5.64 -13.74 -1.64
C PHE A 99 5.54 -13.53 -3.15
N TYR A 100 4.81 -14.39 -3.84
CA TYR A 100 4.66 -14.30 -5.29
C TYR A 100 3.43 -13.49 -5.72
N MET A 101 2.42 -13.42 -4.87
CA MET A 101 1.14 -12.80 -5.21
C MET A 101 0.96 -11.41 -4.63
N GLY A 102 1.69 -11.09 -3.59
CA GLY A 102 1.52 -9.84 -2.85
C GLY A 102 2.34 -8.69 -3.40
N ARG A 103 1.94 -7.49 -3.02
CA ARG A 103 2.64 -6.26 -3.36
C ARG A 103 2.73 -5.37 -2.14
N PHE A 104 3.74 -4.53 -2.13
CA PHE A 104 3.80 -3.42 -1.19
C PHE A 104 3.27 -2.18 -1.90
N ASP A 105 2.55 -1.34 -1.18
CA ASP A 105 2.02 -0.11 -1.75
C ASP A 105 3.16 0.82 -2.18
N PHE A 106 4.16 0.97 -1.33
CA PHE A 106 5.33 1.80 -1.62
C PHE A 106 6.58 1.15 -1.06
N VAL A 107 7.67 1.26 -1.79
CA VAL A 107 8.98 0.80 -1.31
C VAL A 107 9.98 1.91 -1.53
N VAL A 108 10.72 2.23 -0.48
CA VAL A 108 11.82 3.18 -0.54
C VAL A 108 13.09 2.43 -0.87
N TYR A 109 13.79 2.92 -1.86
CA TYR A 109 15.06 2.34 -2.31
C TYR A 109 16.17 3.35 -2.08
N GLU A 110 17.32 2.85 -1.64
CA GLU A 110 18.53 3.65 -1.57
C GLU A 110 19.27 3.52 -2.89
N LYS A 111 19.67 4.62 -3.46
CA LYS A 111 20.45 4.62 -4.69
C LYS A 111 21.90 4.30 -4.40
N GLN A 112 22.43 3.30 -5.06
CA GLN A 112 23.83 2.90 -4.94
C GLN A 112 24.42 2.84 -6.34
N GLY A 113 24.93 3.97 -6.81
CA GLY A 113 25.42 4.07 -8.19
C GLY A 113 24.29 3.89 -9.18
N LYS A 114 24.35 2.83 -9.98
CA LYS A 114 23.30 2.49 -10.95
C LYS A 114 22.27 1.52 -10.37
N SER A 115 22.49 1.04 -9.16
CA SER A 115 21.59 0.09 -8.51
C SER A 115 20.72 0.78 -7.48
N GLU A 116 19.59 0.14 -7.18
CA GLU A 116 18.67 0.59 -6.15
C GLU A 116 18.47 -0.56 -5.18
N LEU A 117 18.66 -0.29 -3.89
CA LEU A 117 18.50 -1.29 -2.85
C LEU A 117 17.26 -0.98 -2.03
N PRO A 118 16.30 -1.91 -1.90
CA PRO A 118 15.11 -1.66 -1.11
C PRO A 118 15.47 -1.60 0.37
N VAL A 119 14.98 -0.58 1.06
CA VAL A 119 15.31 -0.34 2.48
C VAL A 119 14.10 -0.25 3.39
N LEU A 120 12.95 0.12 2.87
CA LEU A 120 11.77 0.34 3.69
C LEU A 120 10.50 0.09 2.87
N ALA A 121 9.58 -0.68 3.41
CA ALA A 121 8.25 -0.82 2.85
C ALA A 121 7.27 0.08 3.58
N ILE A 122 6.34 0.68 2.87
CA ILE A 122 5.31 1.54 3.45
C ILE A 122 3.96 1.10 2.89
N GLU A 123 3.00 0.90 3.78
CA GLU A 123 1.64 0.52 3.44
C GLU A 123 0.69 1.63 3.87
N LEU A 124 -0.32 1.87 3.06
CA LEU A 124 -1.35 2.85 3.34
C LEU A 124 -2.63 2.08 3.70
N ASP A 125 -3.02 2.16 4.95
CA ASP A 125 -4.08 1.30 5.48
C ASP A 125 -5.44 2.00 5.54
N GLY A 126 -6.45 1.37 4.94
CA GLY A 126 -7.84 1.78 5.06
C GLY A 126 -8.55 1.09 6.23
N LYS A 127 -9.83 1.28 6.31
CA LYS A 127 -10.64 0.71 7.40
C LYS A 127 -10.65 -0.80 7.42
N GLU A 128 -10.57 -1.42 6.26
CA GLU A 128 -10.62 -2.86 6.13
C GLU A 128 -9.46 -3.55 6.85
N HIS A 129 -8.37 -2.84 7.08
CA HIS A 129 -7.25 -3.40 7.82
C HIS A 129 -7.56 -3.65 9.28
N PHE A 130 -8.63 -3.08 9.80
CA PHE A 130 -9.04 -3.28 11.18
C PHE A 130 -10.23 -4.22 11.31
N GLU A 131 -10.98 -4.41 10.24
CA GLU A 131 -12.26 -5.12 10.30
C GLU A 131 -12.27 -6.45 9.55
N ASP A 132 -11.43 -6.60 8.54
CA ASP A 132 -11.43 -7.76 7.67
C ASP A 132 -10.32 -8.74 8.09
N ALA A 133 -10.72 -9.93 8.51
CA ALA A 133 -9.79 -10.96 8.94
C ALA A 133 -8.83 -11.41 7.82
N VAL A 134 -9.29 -11.40 6.57
CA VAL A 134 -8.46 -11.78 5.42
C VAL A 134 -7.37 -10.74 5.20
N VAL A 135 -7.73 -9.47 5.31
CA VAL A 135 -6.78 -8.37 5.16
C VAL A 135 -5.77 -8.40 6.31
N GLN A 136 -6.23 -8.61 7.55
CA GLN A 136 -5.35 -8.71 8.71
C GLN A 136 -4.35 -9.85 8.57
N GLU A 137 -4.80 -11.00 8.07
CA GLU A 137 -3.92 -12.14 7.85
C GLU A 137 -2.86 -11.84 6.79
N ARG A 138 -3.25 -11.17 5.73
CA ARG A 138 -2.32 -10.74 4.68
C ARG A 138 -1.29 -9.75 5.23
N ASP A 139 -1.74 -8.82 6.07
CA ASP A 139 -0.85 -7.86 6.71
C ASP A 139 0.14 -8.57 7.64
N ARG A 140 -0.35 -9.54 8.40
CA ARG A 140 0.50 -10.34 9.27
C ARG A 140 1.58 -11.08 8.47
N LYS A 141 1.20 -11.63 7.32
CA LYS A 141 2.15 -12.33 6.44
C LYS A 141 3.18 -11.36 5.83
N LYS A 142 2.76 -10.18 5.42
CA LYS A 142 3.68 -9.16 4.93
C LYS A 142 4.69 -8.76 6.02
N ASN A 143 4.21 -8.59 7.24
CA ASN A 143 5.07 -8.27 8.37
C ASN A 143 6.11 -9.38 8.61
N ALA A 144 5.67 -10.63 8.57
CA ALA A 144 6.56 -11.78 8.75
C ALA A 144 7.62 -11.88 7.65
N ILE A 145 7.22 -11.62 6.41
CA ILE A 145 8.15 -11.62 5.26
C ILE A 145 9.20 -10.53 5.44
N CYS A 146 8.78 -9.32 5.77
CA CYS A 146 9.71 -8.21 6.00
C CYS A 146 10.65 -8.51 7.15
N GLN A 147 10.13 -9.05 8.25
CA GLN A 147 10.93 -9.41 9.41
C GLN A 147 11.98 -10.48 9.06
N ALA A 148 11.60 -11.48 8.30
CA ALA A 148 12.52 -12.54 7.88
C ALA A 148 13.68 -12.00 7.03
N HIS A 149 13.47 -10.89 6.33
CA HIS A 149 14.46 -10.25 5.49
C HIS A 149 15.12 -9.02 6.14
N ASN A 150 14.86 -8.79 7.41
CA ASN A 150 15.40 -7.66 8.16
C ASN A 150 15.04 -6.30 7.55
N MET A 151 13.87 -6.19 6.96
CA MET A 151 13.38 -4.93 6.41
C MET A 151 12.21 -4.42 7.22
N GLU A 152 12.20 -3.14 7.52
CA GLU A 152 11.11 -2.53 8.24
C GLU A 152 9.91 -2.28 7.32
N ILE A 153 8.72 -2.44 7.85
CA ILE A 153 7.49 -2.07 7.18
C ILE A 153 6.75 -1.08 8.08
N ILE A 154 6.38 0.05 7.52
CA ILE A 154 5.65 1.09 8.23
C ILE A 154 4.25 1.16 7.64
N ARG A 155 3.26 1.25 8.52
CA ARG A 155 1.87 1.40 8.10
C ARG A 155 1.36 2.77 8.49
N VAL A 156 0.68 3.41 7.55
CA VAL A 156 0.10 4.74 7.74
C VAL A 156 -1.38 4.65 7.41
N GLU A 157 -2.23 5.14 8.31
CA GLU A 157 -3.66 5.15 8.05
C GLU A 157 -3.99 6.16 6.96
N ASN A 158 -4.97 5.84 6.13
CA ASN A 158 -5.44 6.72 5.06
C ASN A 158 -5.77 8.13 5.54
N SER A 159 -6.24 8.26 6.77
CA SER A 159 -6.56 9.56 7.36
C SER A 159 -5.36 10.49 7.50
N TYR A 160 -4.16 9.93 7.50
CA TYR A 160 -2.92 10.70 7.59
C TYR A 160 -2.20 10.88 6.25
N ALA A 161 -2.75 10.32 5.18
CA ALA A 161 -2.10 10.34 3.86
C ALA A 161 -1.77 11.74 3.34
N ARG A 162 -2.56 12.73 3.72
CA ARG A 162 -2.37 14.12 3.30
C ARG A 162 -1.71 15.00 4.35
N ARG A 163 -1.23 14.41 5.44
CA ARG A 163 -0.61 15.17 6.53
C ARG A 163 0.90 15.13 6.41
N TYR A 164 1.43 16.06 5.68
CA TYR A 164 2.86 16.15 5.39
C TYR A 164 3.76 16.07 6.63
N ASN A 165 3.45 16.82 7.68
CA ASN A 165 4.30 16.81 8.87
C ASN A 165 4.31 15.46 9.58
N HIS A 166 3.19 14.74 9.56
CA HIS A 166 3.12 13.42 10.14
C HIS A 166 4.00 12.44 9.34
N ILE A 167 3.90 12.48 8.02
CA ILE A 167 4.68 11.64 7.12
C ILE A 167 6.16 11.93 7.25
N LYS A 168 6.52 13.20 7.26
CA LYS A 168 7.90 13.63 7.45
C LYS A 168 8.45 13.14 8.79
N GLY A 169 7.65 13.24 9.86
CA GLY A 169 8.03 12.75 11.18
C GLY A 169 8.34 11.28 11.21
N ILE A 170 7.52 10.47 10.54
CA ILE A 170 7.73 9.02 10.43
C ILE A 170 9.05 8.71 9.71
N LEU A 171 9.31 9.38 8.60
CA LEU A 171 10.54 9.17 7.84
C LEU A 171 11.77 9.64 8.62
N MET A 172 11.68 10.77 9.28
CA MET A 172 12.77 11.25 10.11
C MET A 172 13.09 10.28 11.24
N ASP A 173 12.07 9.74 11.88
CA ASP A 173 12.24 8.73 12.93
C ASP A 173 12.95 7.49 12.38
N TYR A 174 12.49 7.00 11.24
CA TYR A 174 13.11 5.84 10.60
C TYR A 174 14.59 6.11 10.29
N PHE A 175 14.88 7.19 9.61
CA PHE A 175 16.26 7.48 9.21
C PHE A 175 17.18 7.77 10.40
N SER A 176 16.65 8.31 11.49
CA SER A 176 17.45 8.52 12.69
C SER A 176 17.82 7.22 13.39
N ARG A 177 17.00 6.16 13.24
CA ARG A 177 17.27 4.86 13.85
C ARG A 177 18.27 4.03 13.04
N VAL A 178 18.34 4.24 11.75
CA VAL A 178 19.18 3.41 10.86
C VAL A 178 20.48 4.09 10.42
N HIS A 179 20.68 5.32 10.82
CA HIS A 179 21.90 6.09 10.51
C HIS A 179 22.53 6.66 11.80
#